data_2617010c4282f7cd9deaac2431c797ac
#
_entry.id   2617010c4282f7cd9deaac2431c797ac
#
_cell.length_a   1.000
_cell.length_b   1.000
_cell.length_c   1.000
_cell.angle_alpha   90.00
_cell.angle_beta   90.00
_cell.angle_gamma   90.00
#
_symmetry.space_group_name_H-M   'P 1'
#
loop_
_entity.id
_entity.type
_entity.pdbx_description
1 polymer ?
#
loop_
_entity_poly.entity_id
_entity_poly.type
_entity_poly.pdbx_seq_one_letter_code
_entity_poly.pdbx_strand_id
1 'polypeptide(L)'
;MPLRAPLPRTVSLFHNETLDSFLGRLAAANHLPADQLLPLLEIRRTKKTPINTLLEPLAAAAGVTRTALELALPEFLDTDAPDKPGTIGRPRATLRTAIQRPACRRCTHAAGIALPVTCWTTHDRNVCLCHRLWIGDGITNADEQVDISRIPDTVRAQRHHRNLMTRHGRRWVRSAYPEARKIYFTWLESSADPFELLNTARRLLTDGAGKAPARDLTLAMVFHPQVVALTGLLAGREWERRAVATGHVTWLIEQITLRGILLGYVPKERQDPLIQWVEQHFSLHKFAAFHRSRRIYDAFFPRETIPPSRHHEEVSTETRWSPFHPYYRC
;
A
#
# COMPACT_ATOMS: atom_id res chain seq x y z
N MET A 1 -38.24 -4.48 15.29
CA MET A 1 -38.45 -3.74 14.03
C MET A 1 -37.13 -3.15 13.63
N PRO A 2 -36.60 -3.39 12.43
CA PRO A 2 -35.32 -2.77 12.01
C PRO A 2 -35.48 -1.25 12.04
N LEU A 3 -34.43 -0.57 12.49
CA LEU A 3 -34.36 0.90 12.46
C LEU A 3 -34.60 1.37 11.01
N ARG A 4 -35.75 2.00 10.78
CA ARG A 4 -36.16 2.55 9.47
C ARG A 4 -35.70 4.01 9.30
N ALA A 5 -35.11 4.59 10.33
CA ALA A 5 -34.63 5.98 10.33
C ALA A 5 -33.14 6.03 10.64
N PRO A 6 -32.41 7.05 10.13
CA PRO A 6 -31.03 7.26 10.49
C PRO A 6 -30.87 7.51 12.00
N LEU A 7 -29.70 7.17 12.52
CA LEU A 7 -29.33 7.51 13.90
C LEU A 7 -29.33 9.03 14.08
N PRO A 8 -29.57 9.52 15.31
CA PRO A 8 -29.63 10.97 15.60
C PRO A 8 -28.42 11.77 15.11
N ARG A 9 -27.25 11.14 15.15
CA ARG A 9 -26.01 11.75 14.66
C ARG A 9 -25.39 10.86 13.59
N THR A 10 -25.18 11.44 12.42
CA THR A 10 -24.48 10.82 11.30
C THR A 10 -22.99 11.17 11.33
N VAL A 11 -22.17 10.40 10.64
CA VAL A 11 -20.72 10.65 10.50
C VAL A 11 -20.36 10.71 9.01
N SER A 12 -19.41 11.60 8.68
CA SER A 12 -18.90 11.69 7.31
C SER A 12 -18.18 10.40 6.93
N LEU A 13 -18.42 9.92 5.72
CA LEU A 13 -17.69 8.80 5.15
C LEU A 13 -16.23 9.22 4.88
N PHE A 14 -15.31 8.32 5.15
CA PHE A 14 -13.91 8.48 4.79
C PHE A 14 -13.50 7.36 3.84
N HIS A 15 -12.87 7.73 2.74
CA HIS A 15 -12.57 6.76 1.68
C HIS A 15 -11.50 5.76 2.10
N ASN A 16 -11.72 4.49 1.79
CA ASN A 16 -10.92 3.34 2.23
C ASN A 16 -10.90 3.13 3.75
N GLU A 17 -11.82 3.70 4.47
CA GLU A 17 -11.96 3.44 5.89
C GLU A 17 -12.29 1.97 6.13
N THR A 18 -11.79 1.40 7.23
CA THR A 18 -12.20 0.06 7.65
C THR A 18 -13.61 0.10 8.22
N LEU A 19 -14.36 -0.97 8.00
CA LEU A 19 -15.72 -1.10 8.57
C LEU A 19 -15.71 -0.91 10.09
N ASP A 20 -14.74 -1.50 10.79
CA ASP A 20 -14.64 -1.40 12.25
C ASP A 20 -14.35 0.04 12.71
N SER A 21 -13.52 0.79 11.98
CA SER A 21 -13.29 2.23 12.24
C SER A 21 -14.57 3.04 12.06
N PHE A 22 -15.29 2.82 10.96
CA PHE A 22 -16.53 3.50 10.67
C PHE A 22 -17.61 3.21 11.74
N LEU A 23 -17.80 1.94 12.12
CA LEU A 23 -18.73 1.53 13.17
C LEU A 23 -18.38 2.20 14.51
N GLY A 24 -17.08 2.22 14.88
CA GLY A 24 -16.62 2.87 16.10
C GLY A 24 -16.94 4.36 16.13
N ARG A 25 -16.73 5.07 15.00
CA ARG A 25 -17.04 6.50 14.89
C ARG A 25 -18.55 6.78 14.94
N LEU A 26 -19.35 5.95 14.24
CA LEU A 26 -20.80 6.10 14.23
C LEU A 26 -21.40 5.84 15.63
N ALA A 27 -20.91 4.81 16.33
CA ALA A 27 -21.30 4.52 17.70
C ALA A 27 -20.92 5.68 18.65
N ALA A 28 -19.67 6.13 18.60
CA ALA A 28 -19.21 7.23 19.45
C ALA A 28 -19.98 8.53 19.22
N ALA A 29 -20.31 8.86 17.96
CA ALA A 29 -21.12 10.03 17.66
C ALA A 29 -22.52 9.96 18.30
N ASN A 30 -23.05 8.76 18.49
CA ASN A 30 -24.34 8.51 19.10
C ASN A 30 -24.27 8.13 20.59
N HIS A 31 -23.10 8.30 21.22
CA HIS A 31 -22.86 7.96 22.64
C HIS A 31 -23.12 6.49 22.96
N LEU A 32 -22.90 5.60 22.00
CA LEU A 32 -23.03 4.16 22.14
C LEU A 32 -21.67 3.50 22.29
N PRO A 33 -21.54 2.44 23.08
CA PRO A 33 -20.41 1.53 22.98
C PRO A 33 -20.36 0.88 21.60
N ALA A 34 -19.15 0.67 21.06
CA ALA A 34 -18.98 0.16 19.69
C ALA A 34 -19.64 -1.23 19.47
N ASP A 35 -19.66 -2.06 20.50
CA ASP A 35 -20.26 -3.39 20.53
C ASP A 35 -21.79 -3.38 20.56
N GLN A 36 -22.42 -2.27 20.95
CA GLN A 36 -23.87 -2.13 21.02
C GLN A 36 -24.50 -1.65 19.72
N LEU A 37 -23.73 -1.07 18.81
CA LEU A 37 -24.28 -0.51 17.58
C LEU A 37 -24.93 -1.59 16.68
N LEU A 38 -24.26 -2.71 16.45
CA LEU A 38 -24.80 -3.78 15.61
C LEU A 38 -26.00 -4.49 16.24
N PRO A 39 -26.01 -4.84 17.54
CA PRO A 39 -27.22 -5.30 18.23
C PRO A 39 -28.41 -4.34 18.12
N LEU A 40 -28.17 -3.04 18.25
CA LEU A 40 -29.20 -2.01 18.08
C LEU A 40 -29.83 -2.02 16.67
N LEU A 41 -29.03 -2.35 15.67
CA LEU A 41 -29.48 -2.53 14.29
C LEU A 41 -30.08 -3.91 14.02
N GLU A 42 -30.30 -4.72 15.07
CA GLU A 42 -30.77 -6.12 14.99
C GLU A 42 -29.83 -7.03 14.17
N ILE A 43 -28.55 -6.66 14.07
CA ILE A 43 -27.57 -7.38 13.29
C ILE A 43 -26.73 -8.27 14.21
N ARG A 44 -26.80 -9.56 14.01
CA ARG A 44 -25.91 -10.53 14.66
C ARG A 44 -24.70 -10.80 13.75
N ARG A 45 -23.57 -10.17 14.05
CA ARG A 45 -22.32 -10.43 13.34
C ARG A 45 -21.66 -11.71 13.88
N THR A 46 -21.66 -12.75 13.07
CA THR A 46 -20.90 -13.98 13.33
C THR A 46 -19.83 -14.12 12.27
N LYS A 47 -18.83 -15.01 12.48
CA LYS A 47 -17.82 -15.30 11.46
C LYS A 47 -18.40 -15.81 10.13
N LYS A 48 -19.63 -16.33 10.15
CA LYS A 48 -20.34 -16.88 8.98
C LYS A 48 -21.32 -15.88 8.35
N THR A 49 -21.59 -14.75 9.00
CA THR A 49 -22.53 -13.77 8.47
C THR A 49 -21.90 -13.05 7.28
N PRO A 50 -22.49 -13.09 6.08
CA PRO A 50 -21.98 -12.36 4.93
C PRO A 50 -21.97 -10.85 5.23
N ILE A 51 -20.85 -10.19 4.94
CA ILE A 51 -20.68 -8.78 5.28
C ILE A 51 -21.71 -7.88 4.58
N ASN A 52 -22.17 -8.28 3.40
CA ASN A 52 -23.19 -7.54 2.62
C ASN A 52 -24.54 -7.45 3.32
N THR A 53 -24.84 -8.34 4.29
CA THR A 53 -26.07 -8.23 5.08
C THR A 53 -26.06 -7.01 5.99
N LEU A 54 -24.89 -6.43 6.27
CA LEU A 54 -24.70 -5.21 7.05
C LEU A 54 -25.01 -3.94 6.24
N LEU A 55 -24.91 -4.02 4.91
CA LEU A 55 -24.83 -2.84 4.06
C LEU A 55 -26.08 -1.98 4.12
N GLU A 56 -27.26 -2.55 3.90
CA GLU A 56 -28.52 -1.80 3.91
C GLU A 56 -28.88 -1.23 5.30
N PRO A 57 -28.84 -2.04 6.38
CA PRO A 57 -29.12 -1.51 7.71
C PRO A 57 -28.14 -0.43 8.14
N LEU A 58 -26.86 -0.58 7.77
CA LEU A 58 -25.81 0.39 8.13
C LEU A 58 -25.95 1.68 7.31
N ALA A 59 -26.25 1.58 6.02
CA ALA A 59 -26.52 2.74 5.18
C ALA A 59 -27.71 3.55 5.69
N ALA A 60 -28.81 2.87 6.06
CA ALA A 60 -29.99 3.48 6.67
C ALA A 60 -29.64 4.17 8.00
N ALA A 61 -28.94 3.48 8.89
CA ALA A 61 -28.53 4.03 10.18
C ALA A 61 -27.58 5.23 10.06
N ALA A 62 -26.66 5.20 9.09
CA ALA A 62 -25.73 6.27 8.83
C ALA A 62 -26.35 7.45 8.03
N GLY A 63 -27.56 7.31 7.51
CA GLY A 63 -28.20 8.33 6.69
C GLY A 63 -27.52 8.57 5.34
N VAL A 64 -26.89 7.53 4.77
CA VAL A 64 -26.15 7.60 3.49
C VAL A 64 -26.73 6.61 2.48
N THR A 65 -26.44 6.80 1.21
CA THR A 65 -26.84 5.82 0.20
C THR A 65 -25.97 4.57 0.29
N ARG A 66 -26.55 3.42 -0.05
CA ARG A 66 -25.83 2.15 -0.17
C ARG A 66 -24.56 2.29 -1.00
N THR A 67 -24.67 2.89 -2.19
CA THR A 67 -23.53 3.08 -3.09
C THR A 67 -22.43 3.93 -2.47
N ALA A 68 -22.77 4.99 -1.73
CA ALA A 68 -21.78 5.81 -1.06
C ALA A 68 -21.03 5.03 0.02
N LEU A 69 -21.75 4.18 0.77
CA LEU A 69 -21.16 3.33 1.81
C LEU A 69 -20.25 2.25 1.19
N GLU A 70 -20.69 1.58 0.12
CA GLU A 70 -19.89 0.61 -0.64
C GLU A 70 -18.59 1.21 -1.16
N LEU A 71 -18.64 2.43 -1.70
CA LEU A 71 -17.47 3.12 -2.22
C LEU A 71 -16.51 3.60 -1.13
N ALA A 72 -17.02 3.86 0.08
CA ALA A 72 -16.18 4.31 1.19
C ALA A 72 -15.52 3.15 1.93
N LEU A 73 -16.20 2.02 2.08
CA LEU A 73 -15.79 0.86 2.88
C LEU A 73 -15.48 -0.33 1.97
N PRO A 74 -14.20 -0.58 1.69
CA PRO A 74 -13.77 -1.60 0.71
C PRO A 74 -14.24 -3.01 1.00
N GLU A 75 -14.51 -3.33 2.26
CA GLU A 75 -15.01 -4.64 2.68
C GLU A 75 -16.32 -5.02 2.00
N PHE A 76 -17.18 -4.05 1.66
CA PHE A 76 -18.44 -4.30 0.96
C PHE A 76 -18.25 -4.60 -0.53
N LEU A 77 -17.14 -4.17 -1.12
CA LEU A 77 -16.81 -4.46 -2.52
C LEU A 77 -16.25 -5.86 -2.73
N ASP A 78 -15.85 -6.54 -1.63
CA ASP A 78 -15.09 -7.79 -1.68
C ASP A 78 -15.92 -9.08 -1.61
N THR A 79 -17.25 -9.00 -1.59
CA THR A 79 -18.05 -10.10 -1.04
C THR A 79 -18.73 -11.06 -1.99
N ASP A 80 -18.99 -10.76 -3.26
CA ASP A 80 -20.01 -11.54 -3.97
C ASP A 80 -19.71 -12.09 -5.35
N ALA A 81 -18.47 -12.35 -5.67
CA ALA A 81 -18.29 -13.13 -6.87
C ALA A 81 -17.55 -14.43 -6.54
N PRO A 82 -18.19 -15.61 -6.75
CA PRO A 82 -17.48 -16.88 -6.70
C PRO A 82 -16.28 -16.81 -7.63
N ASP A 83 -15.20 -17.54 -7.30
CA ASP A 83 -13.99 -17.64 -8.11
C ASP A 83 -14.32 -18.21 -9.50
N LYS A 84 -14.96 -17.41 -10.34
CA LYS A 84 -15.12 -17.76 -11.76
C LYS A 84 -13.79 -17.48 -12.47
N PRO A 85 -13.22 -18.48 -13.12
CA PRO A 85 -12.05 -18.27 -13.97
C PRO A 85 -12.42 -17.21 -15.04
N GLY A 86 -11.63 -16.14 -15.12
CA GLY A 86 -11.83 -15.08 -16.12
C GLY A 86 -12.47 -13.79 -15.63
N THR A 87 -12.88 -13.67 -14.36
CA THR A 87 -13.39 -12.39 -13.85
C THR A 87 -12.22 -11.53 -13.37
N ILE A 88 -11.92 -10.53 -14.15
CA ILE A 88 -10.81 -9.58 -14.01
C ILE A 88 -11.18 -8.51 -12.99
N GLY A 89 -10.20 -8.08 -12.17
CA GLY A 89 -10.30 -6.85 -11.37
C GLY A 89 -11.15 -6.96 -10.12
N ARG A 90 -10.92 -7.97 -9.27
CA ARG A 90 -11.64 -8.08 -7.99
C ARG A 90 -10.97 -7.29 -6.87
N PRO A 91 -11.76 -6.53 -6.10
CA PRO A 91 -11.33 -5.86 -4.87
C PRO A 91 -10.64 -6.81 -3.87
N ARG A 92 -11.03 -8.09 -3.83
CA ARG A 92 -10.45 -9.15 -2.99
C ARG A 92 -8.94 -9.28 -3.13
N ALA A 93 -8.40 -9.16 -4.34
CA ALA A 93 -6.95 -9.15 -4.55
C ALA A 93 -6.30 -7.90 -3.94
N THR A 94 -6.99 -6.78 -3.92
CA THR A 94 -6.52 -5.51 -3.35
C THR A 94 -6.52 -5.57 -1.83
N LEU A 95 -7.56 -6.11 -1.19
CA LEU A 95 -7.62 -6.23 0.27
C LEU A 95 -6.65 -7.30 0.82
N ARG A 96 -6.36 -8.36 0.07
CA ARG A 96 -5.36 -9.37 0.48
C ARG A 96 -3.95 -8.80 0.64
N THR A 97 -3.62 -7.76 -0.11
CA THR A 97 -2.32 -7.07 -0.03
C THR A 97 -2.41 -5.76 0.74
N ALA A 98 -3.60 -5.37 1.14
CA ALA A 98 -3.82 -4.17 1.93
C ALA A 98 -3.52 -4.41 3.40
N ILE A 99 -3.08 -3.36 4.05
CA ILE A 99 -2.82 -3.31 5.48
C ILE A 99 -3.66 -2.21 6.10
N GLN A 100 -4.02 -2.40 7.36
CA GLN A 100 -4.73 -1.38 8.10
C GLN A 100 -3.73 -0.38 8.68
N ARG A 101 -3.96 0.90 8.45
CA ARG A 101 -3.14 2.00 8.99
C ARG A 101 -4.01 3.21 9.34
N PRO A 102 -3.58 4.03 10.29
CA PRO A 102 -4.23 5.30 10.56
C PRO A 102 -4.21 6.20 9.31
N ALA A 103 -5.35 6.78 8.98
CA ALA A 103 -5.42 7.82 7.97
C ALA A 103 -4.59 9.05 8.40
N CYS A 104 -4.18 9.88 7.44
CA CYS A 104 -3.49 11.12 7.77
C CYS A 104 -4.37 11.99 8.70
N ARG A 105 -3.89 12.28 9.90
CA ARG A 105 -4.64 13.06 10.91
C ARG A 105 -5.06 14.46 10.42
N ARG A 106 -4.23 15.08 9.57
CA ARG A 106 -4.56 16.40 8.98
C ARG A 106 -5.64 16.27 7.90
N CYS A 107 -5.67 15.14 7.15
CA CYS A 107 -6.76 14.90 6.19
C CYS A 107 -8.08 14.64 6.91
N THR A 108 -8.08 13.83 7.97
CA THR A 108 -9.30 13.55 8.74
C THR A 108 -9.83 14.83 9.40
N HIS A 109 -8.96 15.62 9.99
CA HIS A 109 -9.34 16.92 10.59
C HIS A 109 -9.92 17.86 9.53
N ALA A 110 -9.29 17.97 8.35
CA ALA A 110 -9.81 18.79 7.25
C ALA A 110 -11.19 18.32 6.74
N ALA A 111 -11.51 17.04 6.96
CA ALA A 111 -12.82 16.46 6.69
C ALA A 111 -13.85 16.68 7.82
N GLY A 112 -13.48 17.40 8.86
CA GLY A 112 -14.34 17.57 10.04
C GLY A 112 -14.45 16.32 10.91
N ILE A 113 -13.53 15.36 10.78
CA ILE A 113 -13.54 14.11 11.54
C ILE A 113 -12.56 14.26 12.70
N ALA A 114 -13.09 14.31 13.92
CA ALA A 114 -12.30 14.45 15.14
C ALA A 114 -11.70 13.13 15.64
N LEU A 115 -12.38 12.02 15.39
CA LEU A 115 -11.92 10.69 15.84
C LEU A 115 -10.89 10.10 14.89
N PRO A 116 -9.93 9.30 15.38
CA PRO A 116 -8.99 8.59 14.53
C PRO A 116 -9.71 7.69 13.52
N VAL A 117 -9.23 7.70 12.30
CA VAL A 117 -9.74 6.87 11.21
C VAL A 117 -8.67 5.84 10.84
N THR A 118 -9.06 4.57 10.78
CA THR A 118 -8.21 3.50 10.26
C THR A 118 -8.64 3.18 8.83
N CYS A 119 -7.68 3.14 7.91
CA CYS A 119 -7.94 2.88 6.50
C CYS A 119 -7.22 1.62 6.01
N TRP A 120 -7.84 0.97 5.05
CA TRP A 120 -7.15 0.02 4.20
C TRP A 120 -6.21 0.78 3.26
N THR A 121 -4.94 0.43 3.31
CA THR A 121 -3.91 1.04 2.47
C THR A 121 -2.96 -0.03 1.96
N THR A 122 -2.18 0.31 0.97
CA THR A 122 -1.15 -0.56 0.39
C THR A 122 0.23 -0.10 0.80
N HIS A 123 1.21 -1.00 0.73
CA HIS A 123 2.61 -0.73 1.11
C HIS A 123 3.25 0.45 0.38
N ASP A 124 2.68 0.86 -0.75
CA ASP A 124 3.14 1.97 -1.57
C ASP A 124 2.66 3.35 -1.07
N ARG A 125 1.85 3.40 -0.02
CA ARG A 125 1.31 4.63 0.56
C ARG A 125 1.95 4.93 1.91
N ASN A 126 3.17 5.45 1.89
CA ASN A 126 3.91 5.77 3.12
C ASN A 126 3.86 7.27 3.47
N VAL A 127 3.51 8.13 2.53
CA VAL A 127 3.49 9.58 2.73
C VAL A 127 2.15 10.18 2.31
N CYS A 128 1.56 10.98 3.16
CA CYS A 128 0.50 11.90 2.77
C CYS A 128 1.12 13.07 2.01
N LEU A 129 0.91 13.13 0.70
CA LEU A 129 1.53 14.15 -0.15
C LEU A 129 0.95 15.56 0.08
N CYS A 130 -0.29 15.68 0.60
CA CYS A 130 -0.89 16.96 0.97
C CYS A 130 -0.21 17.57 2.18
N HIS A 131 -0.06 16.80 3.21
CA HIS A 131 0.33 17.28 4.51
C HIS A 131 1.77 16.94 4.87
N ARG A 132 2.49 16.25 3.98
CA ARG A 132 3.86 15.79 4.18
C ARG A 132 4.05 15.07 5.52
N LEU A 133 3.06 14.26 5.87
CA LEU A 133 3.14 13.38 7.03
C LEU A 133 3.54 11.98 6.58
N TRP A 134 4.44 11.36 7.33
CA TRP A 134 4.69 9.93 7.23
C TRP A 134 3.52 9.19 7.87
N ILE A 135 2.86 8.35 7.09
CA ILE A 135 1.72 7.50 7.45
C ILE A 135 2.00 6.03 7.15
N GLY A 136 3.26 5.74 6.87
CA GLY A 136 3.75 4.45 6.40
C GLY A 136 4.11 3.47 7.50
N ASP A 137 5.08 2.62 7.18
CA ASP A 137 5.57 1.60 8.11
C ASP A 137 6.01 2.20 9.44
N GLY A 138 5.66 1.51 10.53
CA GLY A 138 5.96 1.92 11.90
C GLY A 138 4.95 2.86 12.54
N ILE A 139 3.90 3.28 11.81
CA ILE A 139 2.80 4.08 12.37
C ILE A 139 1.65 3.16 12.76
N THR A 140 1.33 3.11 14.05
CA THR A 140 0.24 2.31 14.59
C THR A 140 -0.98 3.17 14.97
N ASN A 141 -0.75 4.45 15.30
CA ASN A 141 -1.83 5.39 15.58
C ASN A 141 -1.56 6.77 14.94
N ALA A 142 -2.59 7.60 14.88
CA ALA A 142 -2.53 8.89 14.20
C ALA A 142 -1.56 9.89 14.84
N ASP A 143 -1.33 9.80 16.14
CA ASP A 143 -0.46 10.72 16.89
C ASP A 143 1.02 10.47 16.65
N GLU A 144 1.36 9.23 16.23
CA GLU A 144 2.73 8.84 15.88
C GLU A 144 3.17 9.35 14.51
N GLN A 145 2.25 9.91 13.71
CA GLN A 145 2.56 10.42 12.38
C GLN A 145 3.57 11.58 12.45
N VAL A 146 4.64 11.45 11.67
CA VAL A 146 5.78 12.37 11.70
C VAL A 146 5.68 13.38 10.56
N ASP A 147 5.91 14.65 10.85
CA ASP A 147 6.05 15.69 9.81
C ASP A 147 7.42 15.54 9.12
N ILE A 148 7.38 15.25 7.83
CA ILE A 148 8.57 15.04 7.00
C ILE A 148 8.81 16.19 6.02
N SER A 149 8.25 17.36 6.26
CA SER A 149 8.44 18.53 5.40
C SER A 149 9.92 18.95 5.28
N ARG A 150 10.73 18.63 6.30
CA ARG A 150 12.17 18.91 6.36
C ARG A 150 13.05 17.84 5.67
N ILE A 151 12.48 16.74 5.26
CA ILE A 151 13.15 15.71 4.45
C ILE A 151 12.44 15.55 3.10
N PRO A 152 12.61 16.54 2.20
CA PRO A 152 11.85 16.63 0.96
C PRO A 152 12.09 15.44 0.01
N ASP A 153 13.23 14.75 0.14
CA ASP A 153 13.54 13.58 -0.68
C ASP A 153 12.57 12.44 -0.45
N THR A 154 12.13 12.23 0.77
CA THR A 154 11.11 11.23 1.12
C THR A 154 9.77 11.56 0.44
N VAL A 155 9.40 12.84 0.40
CA VAL A 155 8.19 13.30 -0.30
C VAL A 155 8.33 13.14 -1.82
N ARG A 156 9.51 13.46 -2.38
CA ARG A 156 9.80 13.24 -3.81
C ARG A 156 9.75 11.76 -4.18
N ALA A 157 10.32 10.91 -3.34
CA ALA A 157 10.30 9.47 -3.51
C ALA A 157 8.87 8.92 -3.57
N GLN A 158 7.96 9.40 -2.72
CA GLN A 158 6.56 8.97 -2.77
C GLN A 158 5.88 9.35 -4.09
N ARG A 159 6.17 10.53 -4.65
CA ARG A 159 5.68 10.92 -5.98
C ARG A 159 6.29 10.03 -7.06
N HIS A 160 7.59 9.76 -6.97
CA HIS A 160 8.28 8.85 -7.89
C HIS A 160 7.68 7.45 -7.83
N HIS A 161 7.38 6.93 -6.65
CA HIS A 161 6.73 5.63 -6.48
C HIS A 161 5.37 5.56 -7.21
N ARG A 162 4.56 6.61 -7.12
CA ARG A 162 3.32 6.70 -7.91
C ARG A 162 3.59 6.65 -9.43
N ASN A 163 4.60 7.35 -9.89
CA ASN A 163 5.00 7.33 -11.31
C ASN A 163 5.49 5.96 -11.76
N LEU A 164 6.20 5.22 -10.89
CA LEU A 164 6.59 3.84 -11.18
C LEU A 164 5.37 2.94 -11.39
N MET A 165 4.31 3.10 -10.57
CA MET A 165 3.08 2.33 -10.74
C MET A 165 2.40 2.60 -12.08
N THR A 166 2.40 3.84 -12.55
CA THR A 166 1.90 4.19 -13.89
C THR A 166 2.78 3.60 -14.99
N ARG A 167 4.10 3.63 -14.81
CA ARG A 167 5.08 3.19 -15.83
C ARG A 167 5.20 1.67 -15.95
N HIS A 168 5.24 0.95 -14.82
CA HIS A 168 5.52 -0.49 -14.77
C HIS A 168 4.29 -1.33 -14.42
N GLY A 169 3.16 -0.69 -14.09
CA GLY A 169 1.95 -1.34 -13.60
C GLY A 169 1.99 -1.58 -12.08
N ARG A 170 0.84 -1.37 -11.44
CA ARG A 170 0.70 -1.40 -9.97
C ARG A 170 1.08 -2.76 -9.38
N ARG A 171 0.65 -3.85 -9.99
CA ARG A 171 0.93 -5.20 -9.51
C ARG A 171 2.44 -5.45 -9.39
N TRP A 172 3.20 -5.08 -10.41
CA TRP A 172 4.66 -5.29 -10.44
C TRP A 172 5.38 -4.43 -9.40
N VAL A 173 5.01 -3.17 -9.29
CA VAL A 173 5.61 -2.25 -8.32
C VAL A 173 5.27 -2.67 -6.88
N ARG A 174 4.02 -3.08 -6.62
CA ARG A 174 3.61 -3.57 -5.30
C ARG A 174 4.29 -4.88 -4.90
N SER A 175 4.56 -5.75 -5.85
CA SER A 175 5.34 -6.98 -5.60
C SER A 175 6.81 -6.66 -5.36
N ALA A 176 7.39 -5.75 -6.12
CA ALA A 176 8.81 -5.40 -6.03
C ALA A 176 9.15 -4.57 -4.78
N TYR A 177 8.23 -3.75 -4.26
CA TYR A 177 8.51 -2.87 -3.13
C TYR A 177 8.90 -3.59 -1.82
N PRO A 178 8.18 -4.61 -1.34
CA PRO A 178 8.59 -5.38 -0.17
C PRO A 178 9.95 -6.06 -0.35
N GLU A 179 10.22 -6.56 -1.54
CA GLU A 179 11.50 -7.21 -1.87
C GLU A 179 12.65 -6.18 -1.87
N ALA A 180 12.45 -5.05 -2.55
CA ALA A 180 13.42 -3.94 -2.53
C ALA A 180 13.71 -3.46 -1.11
N ARG A 181 12.68 -3.34 -0.28
CA ARG A 181 12.82 -2.96 1.12
C ARG A 181 13.63 -3.98 1.89
N LYS A 182 13.31 -5.28 1.77
CA LYS A 182 14.03 -6.36 2.42
C LYS A 182 15.51 -6.35 2.03
N ILE A 183 15.81 -6.31 0.72
CA ILE A 183 17.18 -6.26 0.20
C ILE A 183 17.93 -5.06 0.78
N TYR A 184 17.34 -3.86 0.71
CA TYR A 184 18.00 -2.63 1.15
C TYR A 184 18.29 -2.64 2.65
N PHE A 185 17.37 -3.08 3.48
CA PHE A 185 17.57 -3.14 4.94
C PHE A 185 18.59 -4.22 5.32
N THR A 186 18.63 -5.35 4.63
CA THR A 186 19.71 -6.36 4.83
C THR A 186 21.09 -5.78 4.50
N TRP A 187 21.21 -4.96 3.46
CA TRP A 187 22.47 -4.25 3.18
C TRP A 187 22.85 -3.28 4.30
N LEU A 188 21.89 -2.53 4.82
CA LEU A 188 22.14 -1.59 5.93
C LEU A 188 22.62 -2.31 7.20
N GLU A 189 22.04 -3.44 7.54
CA GLU A 189 22.46 -4.27 8.67
C GLU A 189 23.89 -4.80 8.51
N SER A 190 24.31 -5.00 7.27
CA SER A 190 25.62 -5.52 6.92
C SER A 190 26.69 -4.44 6.69
N SER A 191 26.28 -3.17 6.64
CA SER A 191 27.19 -2.06 6.35
C SER A 191 27.73 -1.42 7.62
N ALA A 192 28.98 -0.94 7.56
CA ALA A 192 29.72 -0.49 8.74
C ALA A 192 29.20 0.83 9.34
N ASP A 193 28.47 1.67 8.60
CA ASP A 193 27.98 2.94 9.17
C ASP A 193 26.76 3.57 8.47
N PRO A 194 25.55 3.21 8.89
CA PRO A 194 24.35 3.99 8.57
C PRO A 194 24.13 5.18 9.52
N PHE A 195 25.00 5.36 10.54
CA PHE A 195 24.71 6.23 11.68
C PHE A 195 24.70 7.72 11.37
N GLU A 196 25.56 8.20 10.49
CA GLU A 196 25.64 9.64 10.22
C GLU A 196 24.40 10.17 9.54
N LEU A 197 23.91 9.47 8.50
CA LEU A 197 22.68 9.84 7.81
C LEU A 197 21.46 9.74 8.73
N LEU A 198 21.42 8.72 9.57
CA LEU A 198 20.38 8.54 10.56
C LEU A 198 20.37 9.67 11.60
N ASN A 199 21.54 10.05 12.11
CA ASN A 199 21.68 11.12 13.11
C ASN A 199 21.33 12.48 12.51
N THR A 200 21.71 12.73 11.25
CA THR A 200 21.32 13.96 10.53
C THR A 200 19.81 14.02 10.35
N ALA A 201 19.20 12.93 9.92
CA ALA A 201 17.76 12.87 9.76
C ALA A 201 17.01 13.02 11.08
N ARG A 202 17.51 12.39 12.15
CA ARG A 202 16.94 12.58 13.50
C ARG A 202 16.98 14.03 13.91
N ARG A 203 18.12 14.71 13.73
CA ARG A 203 18.23 16.14 14.03
C ARG A 203 17.18 16.95 13.23
N LEU A 204 17.05 16.74 11.93
CA LEU A 204 16.06 17.43 11.10
C LEU A 204 14.61 17.16 11.53
N LEU A 205 14.32 15.98 12.06
CA LEU A 205 12.99 15.60 12.53
C LEU A 205 12.68 16.07 13.96
N THR A 206 13.71 16.36 14.77
CA THR A 206 13.56 16.76 16.19
C THR A 206 13.64 18.25 16.43
N ASP A 207 14.09 19.06 15.46
CA ASP A 207 14.21 20.52 15.56
C ASP A 207 12.85 21.24 15.72
N GLY A 208 12.13 20.98 16.76
CA GLY A 208 10.81 21.55 17.00
C GLY A 208 10.15 21.04 18.28
N ALA A 209 10.91 20.82 19.35
CA ALA A 209 10.42 20.42 20.68
C ALA A 209 9.64 19.09 20.74
N GLY A 210 9.73 18.26 19.72
CA GLY A 210 9.09 16.94 19.66
C GLY A 210 10.03 15.81 20.12
N LYS A 211 9.44 14.71 20.61
CA LYS A 211 10.16 13.46 20.89
C LYS A 211 10.71 12.88 19.58
N ALA A 212 11.99 12.52 19.56
CA ALA A 212 12.60 11.87 18.42
C ALA A 212 11.81 10.60 18.02
N PRO A 213 11.53 10.39 16.72
CA PRO A 213 10.91 9.15 16.28
C PRO A 213 11.77 7.93 16.66
N ALA A 214 11.13 6.78 16.82
CA ALA A 214 11.85 5.52 17.04
C ALA A 214 12.85 5.27 15.89
N ARG A 215 13.94 4.56 16.20
CA ARG A 215 15.02 4.30 15.23
C ARG A 215 14.48 3.68 13.93
N ASP A 216 13.67 2.64 14.04
CA ASP A 216 13.16 1.90 12.86
C ASP A 216 12.24 2.77 12.00
N LEU A 217 11.45 3.64 12.65
CA LEU A 217 10.62 4.60 11.97
C LEU A 217 11.47 5.65 11.23
N THR A 218 12.54 6.14 11.87
CA THR A 218 13.47 7.07 11.23
C THR A 218 14.16 6.44 10.03
N LEU A 219 14.65 5.20 10.17
CA LEU A 219 15.24 4.44 9.07
C LEU A 219 14.26 4.27 7.89
N ALA A 220 13.00 3.91 8.18
CA ALA A 220 11.98 3.74 7.15
C ALA A 220 11.73 5.04 6.35
N MET A 221 11.72 6.20 7.02
CA MET A 221 11.53 7.49 6.39
C MET A 221 12.73 7.93 5.56
N VAL A 222 13.93 7.81 6.12
CA VAL A 222 15.19 8.32 5.53
C VAL A 222 15.57 7.52 4.30
N PHE A 223 15.44 6.21 4.36
CA PHE A 223 15.83 5.31 3.27
C PHE A 223 14.69 4.99 2.29
N HIS A 224 13.52 5.60 2.47
CA HIS A 224 12.43 5.48 1.51
C HIS A 224 12.82 5.84 0.07
N PRO A 225 13.62 6.90 -0.19
CA PRO A 225 14.08 7.21 -1.54
C PRO A 225 14.86 6.08 -2.20
N GLN A 226 15.77 5.46 -1.47
CA GLN A 226 16.62 4.37 -1.98
C GLN A 226 15.80 3.10 -2.21
N VAL A 227 14.88 2.79 -1.29
CA VAL A 227 13.95 1.66 -1.46
C VAL A 227 13.08 1.85 -2.69
N VAL A 228 12.55 3.06 -2.92
CA VAL A 228 11.74 3.36 -4.13
C VAL A 228 12.58 3.28 -5.40
N ALA A 229 13.82 3.78 -5.39
CA ALA A 229 14.72 3.67 -6.53
C ALA A 229 15.05 2.21 -6.86
N LEU A 230 15.33 1.39 -5.85
CA LEU A 230 15.53 -0.05 -6.02
C LEU A 230 14.25 -0.75 -6.52
N THR A 231 13.09 -0.37 -5.98
CA THR A 231 11.79 -0.86 -6.48
C THR A 231 11.64 -0.63 -7.98
N GLY A 232 12.02 0.56 -8.47
CA GLY A 232 11.96 0.88 -9.89
C GLY A 232 12.89 0.02 -10.75
N LEU A 233 14.03 -0.40 -10.22
CA LEU A 233 14.91 -1.36 -10.88
C LEU A 233 14.30 -2.76 -10.93
N LEU A 234 13.79 -3.25 -9.80
CA LEU A 234 13.26 -4.60 -9.69
C LEU A 234 11.92 -4.77 -10.43
N ALA A 235 11.05 -3.75 -10.43
CA ALA A 235 9.79 -3.76 -11.17
C ALA A 235 9.98 -3.61 -12.69
N GLY A 236 11.10 -3.07 -13.13
CA GLY A 236 11.41 -2.90 -14.54
C GLY A 236 11.83 -4.23 -15.18
N ARG A 237 11.33 -4.51 -16.39
CA ARG A 237 11.72 -5.73 -17.13
C ARG A 237 13.08 -5.62 -17.82
N GLU A 238 13.78 -4.51 -17.66
CA GLU A 238 15.06 -4.29 -18.31
C GLU A 238 16.14 -5.21 -17.75
N TRP A 239 16.16 -5.41 -16.43
CA TRP A 239 17.12 -6.33 -15.81
C TRP A 239 16.94 -7.77 -16.29
N GLU A 240 15.67 -8.22 -16.47
CA GLU A 240 15.36 -9.55 -16.99
C GLU A 240 15.95 -9.74 -18.40
N ARG A 241 15.71 -8.77 -19.29
CA ARG A 241 16.21 -8.80 -20.65
C ARG A 241 17.72 -8.85 -20.69
N ARG A 242 18.38 -8.03 -19.87
CA ARG A 242 19.83 -7.95 -19.80
C ARG A 242 20.44 -9.16 -19.12
N ALA A 243 19.87 -9.62 -18.00
CA ALA A 243 20.33 -10.83 -17.33
C ALA A 243 20.23 -12.06 -18.23
N VAL A 244 19.16 -12.18 -19.03
CA VAL A 244 19.03 -13.26 -20.01
C VAL A 244 20.07 -13.14 -21.13
N ALA A 245 20.35 -11.91 -21.59
CA ALA A 245 21.31 -11.67 -22.70
C ALA A 245 22.77 -11.88 -22.27
N THR A 246 23.14 -11.49 -21.06
CA THR A 246 24.54 -11.49 -20.59
C THR A 246 24.86 -12.57 -19.58
N GLY A 247 23.83 -13.18 -18.97
CA GLY A 247 24.00 -14.14 -17.88
C GLY A 247 24.50 -13.52 -16.56
N HIS A 248 24.59 -12.19 -16.47
CA HIS A 248 25.21 -11.49 -15.35
C HIS A 248 24.31 -10.43 -14.73
N VAL A 249 24.45 -10.27 -13.42
CA VAL A 249 23.80 -9.20 -12.64
C VAL A 249 24.55 -7.87 -12.69
N THR A 250 25.63 -7.80 -13.43
CA THR A 250 26.54 -6.64 -13.53
C THR A 250 25.77 -5.35 -13.81
N TRP A 251 24.80 -5.40 -14.73
CA TRP A 251 23.99 -4.24 -15.03
C TRP A 251 23.20 -3.71 -13.82
N LEU A 252 22.62 -4.59 -12.99
CA LEU A 252 21.93 -4.17 -11.77
C LEU A 252 22.89 -3.50 -10.79
N ILE A 253 24.08 -4.06 -10.62
CA ILE A 253 25.13 -3.52 -9.76
C ILE A 253 25.52 -2.12 -10.23
N GLU A 254 25.76 -1.94 -11.53
CA GLU A 254 26.04 -0.64 -12.14
C GLU A 254 24.89 0.35 -11.90
N GLN A 255 23.63 -0.06 -12.07
CA GLN A 255 22.49 0.81 -11.84
C GLN A 255 22.33 1.22 -10.38
N ILE A 256 22.66 0.35 -9.42
CA ILE A 256 22.65 0.67 -7.99
C ILE A 256 23.66 1.78 -7.70
N THR A 257 24.86 1.66 -8.23
CA THR A 257 25.93 2.65 -8.07
C THR A 257 25.59 3.96 -8.78
N LEU A 258 25.20 3.90 -10.07
CA LEU A 258 24.87 5.08 -10.87
C LEU A 258 23.69 5.89 -10.31
N ARG A 259 22.73 5.25 -9.70
CA ARG A 259 21.56 5.91 -9.08
C ARG A 259 21.77 6.30 -7.62
N GLY A 260 22.95 6.05 -7.07
CA GLY A 260 23.26 6.34 -5.66
C GLY A 260 22.35 5.60 -4.69
N ILE A 261 21.85 4.41 -5.06
CA ILE A 261 20.97 3.62 -4.20
C ILE A 261 21.76 3.13 -2.99
N LEU A 262 22.98 2.64 -3.22
CA LEU A 262 23.92 2.28 -2.19
C LEU A 262 25.33 2.67 -2.67
N LEU A 263 25.94 3.63 -1.97
CA LEU A 263 27.30 4.08 -2.31
C LEU A 263 28.31 2.99 -1.99
N GLY A 264 29.25 2.78 -2.92
CA GLY A 264 30.29 1.78 -2.75
C GLY A 264 29.78 0.33 -2.71
N TYR A 265 28.62 0.08 -3.29
CA TYR A 265 28.05 -1.27 -3.31
C TYR A 265 28.95 -2.25 -4.05
N VAL A 266 29.40 -3.24 -3.31
CA VAL A 266 30.12 -4.42 -3.83
C VAL A 266 29.35 -5.65 -3.33
N PRO A 267 28.81 -6.47 -4.23
CA PRO A 267 28.04 -7.64 -3.83
C PRO A 267 28.91 -8.66 -3.08
N LYS A 268 28.36 -9.23 -2.01
CA LYS A 268 29.00 -10.26 -1.19
C LYS A 268 28.70 -11.66 -1.77
N GLU A 269 29.05 -11.89 -3.02
CA GLU A 269 28.84 -13.16 -3.73
C GLU A 269 27.41 -13.73 -3.49
N ARG A 270 27.32 -15.06 -3.20
CA ARG A 270 26.05 -15.75 -3.01
C ARG A 270 25.28 -15.33 -1.74
N GLN A 271 25.91 -14.65 -0.79
CA GLN A 271 25.26 -14.19 0.42
C GLN A 271 24.56 -12.85 0.24
N ASP A 272 24.81 -12.17 -0.87
CA ASP A 272 24.16 -10.89 -1.14
C ASP A 272 22.64 -11.06 -1.42
N PRO A 273 21.78 -10.31 -0.73
CA PRO A 273 20.33 -10.45 -0.86
C PRO A 273 19.83 -10.12 -2.27
N LEU A 274 20.50 -9.23 -3.01
CA LEU A 274 20.15 -8.96 -4.41
C LEU A 274 20.51 -10.13 -5.31
N ILE A 275 21.69 -10.73 -5.12
CA ILE A 275 22.11 -11.90 -5.89
C ILE A 275 21.14 -13.06 -5.65
N GLN A 276 20.79 -13.34 -4.40
CA GLN A 276 19.79 -14.36 -4.06
C GLN A 276 18.43 -14.07 -4.71
N TRP A 277 17.99 -12.82 -4.66
CA TRP A 277 16.73 -12.41 -5.30
C TRP A 277 16.78 -12.63 -6.82
N VAL A 278 17.88 -12.25 -7.47
CA VAL A 278 18.06 -12.45 -8.92
C VAL A 278 18.09 -13.94 -9.26
N GLU A 279 18.83 -14.75 -8.50
CA GLU A 279 18.91 -16.19 -8.74
C GLU A 279 17.52 -16.85 -8.65
N GLN A 280 16.72 -16.50 -7.66
CA GLN A 280 15.35 -16.98 -7.51
C GLN A 280 14.49 -16.61 -8.72
N HIS A 281 14.50 -15.34 -9.12
CA HIS A 281 13.70 -14.85 -10.23
C HIS A 281 14.23 -15.34 -11.59
N PHE A 282 15.54 -15.40 -11.76
CA PHE A 282 16.17 -15.88 -12.98
C PHE A 282 15.92 -17.38 -13.22
N SER A 283 15.91 -18.20 -12.17
CA SER A 283 15.56 -19.61 -12.28
C SER A 283 14.13 -19.82 -12.77
N LEU A 284 13.18 -19.00 -12.29
CA LEU A 284 11.82 -18.98 -12.77
C LEU A 284 11.73 -18.56 -14.25
N HIS A 285 12.51 -17.56 -14.67
CA HIS A 285 12.54 -17.11 -16.07
C HIS A 285 13.20 -18.11 -17.01
N LYS A 286 14.29 -18.77 -16.58
CA LYS A 286 14.91 -19.87 -17.36
C LYS A 286 13.92 -21.01 -17.55
N PHE A 287 13.24 -21.40 -16.49
CA PHE A 287 12.21 -22.43 -16.55
C PHE A 287 11.08 -22.03 -17.49
N ALA A 288 10.60 -20.80 -17.38
CA ALA A 288 9.58 -20.22 -18.25
C ALA A 288 10.04 -20.15 -19.72
N ALA A 289 11.29 -19.74 -19.98
CA ALA A 289 11.85 -19.72 -21.33
C ALA A 289 12.00 -21.11 -21.94
N PHE A 290 12.46 -22.09 -21.14
CA PHE A 290 12.57 -23.48 -21.54
C PHE A 290 11.21 -24.11 -21.91
N HIS A 291 10.18 -23.84 -21.10
CA HIS A 291 8.84 -24.33 -21.40
C HIS A 291 8.16 -23.59 -22.55
N ARG A 292 8.52 -22.31 -22.80
CA ARG A 292 8.03 -21.53 -23.94
C ARG A 292 8.45 -22.17 -25.27
N SER A 293 9.67 -22.69 -25.37
CA SER A 293 10.16 -23.41 -26.56
C SER A 293 9.45 -24.75 -26.81
N ARG A 294 8.77 -25.30 -25.82
CA ARG A 294 8.06 -26.59 -25.91
C ARG A 294 6.54 -26.49 -26.03
N ARG A 295 5.96 -25.34 -26.41
CA ARG A 295 4.50 -25.10 -26.48
C ARG A 295 3.71 -25.40 -25.20
N ILE A 296 4.30 -26.11 -24.23
CA ILE A 296 3.71 -26.45 -22.94
C ILE A 296 3.57 -25.19 -22.08
N TYR A 297 4.49 -24.24 -22.23
CA TYR A 297 4.48 -22.97 -21.51
C TYR A 297 3.20 -22.15 -21.81
N ASP A 298 2.78 -22.10 -23.07
CA ASP A 298 1.60 -21.31 -23.48
C ASP A 298 0.29 -21.88 -22.92
N ALA A 299 0.28 -23.19 -22.54
CA ALA A 299 -0.87 -23.81 -21.89
C ALA A 299 -0.92 -23.52 -20.37
N PHE A 300 0.25 -23.45 -19.70
CA PHE A 300 0.33 -23.21 -18.26
C PHE A 300 0.48 -21.72 -17.90
N PHE A 301 1.08 -20.94 -18.80
CA PHE A 301 1.32 -19.51 -18.65
C PHE A 301 0.95 -18.79 -19.94
N PRO A 302 -0.33 -18.70 -20.28
CA PRO A 302 -0.76 -18.06 -21.52
C PRO A 302 -0.26 -16.61 -21.55
N ARG A 303 0.20 -16.15 -22.70
CA ARG A 303 0.67 -14.77 -22.93
C ARG A 303 -0.37 -13.73 -22.53
N GLU A 304 -1.61 -14.13 -22.48
CA GLU A 304 -2.77 -13.35 -22.08
C GLU A 304 -2.87 -13.08 -20.57
N THR A 305 -1.97 -13.60 -19.74
CA THR A 305 -2.02 -13.29 -18.32
C THR A 305 -1.86 -11.80 -18.01
N ILE A 306 -1.48 -10.99 -19.01
CA ILE A 306 -1.52 -9.52 -18.91
C ILE A 306 -1.81 -8.95 -20.32
N PRO A 307 -3.04 -9.01 -20.84
CA PRO A 307 -3.39 -8.26 -22.03
C PRO A 307 -3.35 -6.76 -21.71
N PRO A 308 -3.01 -5.92 -22.71
CA PRO A 308 -3.00 -4.45 -22.55
C PRO A 308 -4.34 -3.90 -22.03
N SER A 309 -5.45 -4.53 -22.41
CA SER A 309 -6.80 -4.18 -21.93
C SER A 309 -7.02 -4.38 -20.43
N ARG A 310 -6.30 -5.28 -19.77
CA ARG A 310 -6.40 -5.49 -18.32
C ARG A 310 -5.76 -4.37 -17.50
N HIS A 311 -4.78 -3.69 -18.06
CA HIS A 311 -4.24 -2.47 -17.45
C HIS A 311 -5.25 -1.32 -17.47
N HIS A 312 -6.09 -1.24 -18.50
CA HIS A 312 -7.17 -0.25 -18.55
C HIS A 312 -8.31 -0.57 -17.59
N GLU A 313 -8.64 -1.85 -17.38
CA GLU A 313 -9.68 -2.23 -16.42
C GLU A 313 -9.20 -2.12 -14.96
N GLU A 314 -7.94 -2.46 -14.67
CA GLU A 314 -7.36 -2.20 -13.34
C GLU A 314 -7.29 -0.69 -13.05
N VAL A 315 -6.97 0.12 -14.04
CA VAL A 315 -7.04 1.58 -13.95
C VAL A 315 -8.49 2.04 -13.77
N SER A 316 -9.44 1.42 -14.44
CA SER A 316 -10.87 1.74 -14.33
C SER A 316 -11.47 1.35 -12.96
N THR A 317 -11.12 0.19 -12.41
CA THR A 317 -11.57 -0.20 -11.07
C THR A 317 -10.92 0.64 -9.98
N GLU A 318 -9.68 1.08 -10.16
CA GLU A 318 -9.05 1.99 -9.23
C GLU A 318 -9.45 3.45 -9.43
N THR A 319 -9.94 3.85 -10.63
CA THR A 319 -10.62 5.13 -10.84
C THR A 319 -11.97 5.19 -10.13
N ARG A 320 -12.65 4.07 -9.89
CA ARG A 320 -13.79 4.02 -8.97
C ARG A 320 -13.41 4.36 -7.52
N TRP A 321 -12.15 4.18 -7.15
CA TRP A 321 -11.61 4.46 -5.81
C TRP A 321 -10.93 5.82 -5.73
N SER A 322 -10.86 6.55 -6.83
CA SER A 322 -10.07 7.75 -6.84
C SER A 322 -10.90 8.96 -7.21
N PRO A 323 -10.98 9.44 -8.39
CA PRO A 323 -10.46 10.79 -8.56
C PRO A 323 -11.39 11.91 -8.17
N PHE A 324 -12.60 11.65 -7.72
CA PHE A 324 -13.57 12.71 -7.41
C PHE A 324 -13.73 12.98 -5.91
N HIS A 325 -12.99 12.27 -5.05
CA HIS A 325 -13.00 12.56 -3.62
C HIS A 325 -11.97 13.65 -3.31
N PRO A 326 -12.34 14.73 -2.60
CA PRO A 326 -11.45 15.86 -2.32
C PRO A 326 -10.13 15.48 -1.64
N TYR A 327 -10.07 14.29 -1.01
CA TYR A 327 -8.88 13.77 -0.34
C TYR A 327 -7.84 13.15 -1.28
N TYR A 328 -8.15 12.98 -2.58
CA TYR A 328 -7.22 12.43 -3.57
C TYR A 328 -6.58 13.47 -4.49
N ARG A 329 -6.93 14.73 -4.32
CA ARG A 329 -6.25 15.82 -5.03
C ARG A 329 -4.85 16.11 -4.48
N CYS A 330 -4.37 15.27 -3.59
CA CYS A 330 -3.04 15.40 -3.01
C CYS A 330 -2.04 14.40 -3.59
#